data_6e731878b532110080524b04beb3b9f8
#
_entry.id   6e731878b532110080524b04beb3b9f8
#
_cell.length_a   1.000
_cell.length_b   1.000
_cell.length_c   1.000
_cell.angle_alpha   90.00
_cell.angle_beta   90.00
_cell.angle_gamma   90.00
#
_symmetry.space_group_name_H-M   'P 1'
#
loop_
_entity.id
_entity.type
_entity.pdbx_description
1 polymer ?
#
loop_
_entity_poly.entity_id
_entity_poly.type
_entity_poly.pdbx_seq_one_letter_code
_entity_poly.pdbx_strand_id
1 'polypeptide(L)'
;EVSGTSNGSQGQQVAVTTADLSSTFTVGLAARGFQVTQASAVVPAQSITDTSSIVLDPSETVVEEAVMSKGNLEITVTNNLPLTGAVRLTIPSLYFGSTDSTFKQNFDLETSTFTVPTVDMAGWTMAMDFADQYLDYHYLITTADTDPNSVTISQTDNVELDLGITDIYFSAVTGQIESQTIIEGGDINIESESQIQSATISDGQMDLVISNNIGGAADVQLTVPELVRDGAGLDTVLTIDPGENGYIIVLAGYDLQPVSLADQRLTY
;
A
#
# COMPACT_ATOMS: atom_id res chain seq x y z
N GLU A 1 1.73 9.98 -57.69
CA GLU A 1 2.11 9.73 -59.08
C GLU A 1 3.52 10.29 -59.34
N VAL A 2 4.46 9.46 -59.83
CA VAL A 2 5.78 9.87 -60.22
C VAL A 2 5.81 9.93 -61.72
N SER A 3 5.99 11.11 -62.27
CA SER A 3 6.18 11.31 -63.72
C SER A 3 7.60 11.76 -64.02
N GLY A 4 8.18 11.18 -65.03
CA GLY A 4 9.52 11.59 -65.51
C GLY A 4 9.46 11.74 -67.03
N THR A 5 10.09 12.80 -67.53
CA THR A 5 10.31 13.02 -68.96
C THR A 5 11.79 12.78 -69.31
N SER A 6 12.02 11.96 -70.33
CA SER A 6 13.34 11.83 -70.89
C SER A 6 13.53 12.90 -71.99
N ASN A 7 14.60 13.63 -71.93
CA ASN A 7 14.91 14.69 -72.91
C ASN A 7 15.28 14.14 -74.29
N GLY A 8 15.25 12.81 -74.46
CA GLY A 8 15.69 12.16 -75.67
C GLY A 8 17.12 12.46 -76.05
N SER A 9 17.58 12.10 -77.25
CA SER A 9 18.94 12.34 -77.70
C SER A 9 19.18 13.77 -78.26
N GLN A 10 18.13 14.64 -78.23
CA GLN A 10 18.19 16.02 -78.77
C GLN A 10 18.80 16.10 -80.19
N GLY A 11 18.48 15.11 -81.02
CA GLY A 11 18.96 15.06 -82.43
C GLY A 11 20.38 14.49 -82.59
N GLN A 12 21.01 14.05 -81.51
CA GLN A 12 22.32 13.38 -81.62
C GLN A 12 22.12 11.87 -81.82
N GLN A 13 22.98 11.24 -82.62
CA GLN A 13 22.98 9.78 -82.77
C GLN A 13 23.52 9.12 -81.50
N VAL A 14 22.71 8.32 -80.86
CA VAL A 14 23.14 7.51 -79.68
C VAL A 14 23.14 6.06 -80.10
N ALA A 15 24.24 5.36 -79.92
CA ALA A 15 24.32 3.96 -80.11
C ALA A 15 23.55 3.22 -79.01
N VAL A 16 22.48 2.51 -79.37
CA VAL A 16 21.70 1.71 -78.46
C VAL A 16 22.12 0.25 -78.57
N THR A 17 22.64 -0.34 -77.51
CA THR A 17 23.01 -1.74 -77.48
C THR A 17 21.87 -2.61 -76.98
N THR A 18 21.97 -3.94 -77.16
CA THR A 18 20.99 -4.88 -76.60
C THR A 18 20.89 -4.82 -75.09
N ALA A 19 21.96 -4.42 -74.38
CA ALA A 19 21.96 -4.19 -72.92
C ALA A 19 21.12 -2.97 -72.56
N ASP A 20 21.17 -1.89 -73.37
CA ASP A 20 20.40 -0.67 -73.13
C ASP A 20 18.87 -0.92 -73.31
N LEU A 21 18.49 -1.85 -74.22
CA LEU A 21 17.09 -2.22 -74.43
C LEU A 21 16.50 -3.03 -73.26
N SER A 22 17.33 -3.59 -72.39
CA SER A 22 16.92 -4.27 -71.15
C SER A 22 17.05 -3.39 -69.90
N SER A 23 17.47 -2.14 -70.09
CA SER A 23 17.60 -1.17 -68.97
C SER A 23 16.26 -0.77 -68.43
N THR A 24 16.04 -0.89 -67.13
CA THR A 24 14.85 -0.45 -66.45
C THR A 24 15.15 0.79 -65.61
N PHE A 25 14.23 1.74 -65.68
CA PHE A 25 14.28 2.90 -64.81
C PHE A 25 13.57 2.59 -63.52
N THR A 26 14.33 2.58 -62.40
CA THR A 26 13.76 2.26 -61.09
C THR A 26 13.71 3.55 -60.24
N VAL A 27 12.55 3.92 -59.76
CA VAL A 27 12.37 4.99 -58.82
C VAL A 27 12.09 4.38 -57.44
N GLY A 28 13.02 4.56 -56.53
CA GLY A 28 12.83 4.20 -55.11
C GLY A 28 12.31 5.40 -54.33
N LEU A 29 11.15 5.30 -53.74
CA LEU A 29 10.62 6.25 -52.75
C LEU A 29 10.84 5.66 -51.35
N ALA A 30 11.52 6.39 -50.49
CA ALA A 30 11.63 6.07 -49.07
C ALA A 30 11.16 7.24 -48.25
N ALA A 31 10.12 7.00 -47.47
CA ALA A 31 9.64 7.95 -46.48
C ALA A 31 10.17 7.52 -45.09
N ARG A 32 10.74 8.46 -44.35
CA ARG A 32 11.30 8.22 -43.02
C ARG A 32 10.89 9.33 -42.06
N GLY A 33 10.74 8.99 -40.77
CA GLY A 33 10.52 9.99 -39.73
C GLY A 33 9.07 10.51 -39.65
N PHE A 34 8.10 9.72 -40.10
CA PHE A 34 6.69 10.07 -39.89
C PHE A 34 6.34 9.95 -38.40
N GLN A 35 5.77 11.01 -37.86
CA GLN A 35 5.04 10.98 -36.59
C GLN A 35 3.58 11.13 -36.90
N VAL A 36 2.76 10.20 -36.40
CA VAL A 36 1.31 10.20 -36.57
C VAL A 36 0.68 10.54 -35.24
N THR A 37 -0.07 11.62 -35.15
CA THR A 37 -0.81 12.02 -33.95
C THR A 37 -2.15 11.31 -33.82
N GLN A 38 -2.72 10.88 -34.96
CA GLN A 38 -4.00 10.17 -35.04
C GLN A 38 -4.01 9.27 -36.28
N ALA A 39 -4.58 8.08 -36.14
CA ALA A 39 -4.75 7.14 -37.24
C ALA A 39 -6.16 6.52 -37.20
N SER A 40 -6.77 6.35 -38.38
CA SER A 40 -7.99 5.55 -38.51
C SER A 40 -7.62 4.21 -39.14
N ALA A 41 -7.90 3.12 -38.45
CA ALA A 41 -7.53 1.77 -38.88
C ALA A 41 -8.54 0.72 -38.36
N VAL A 42 -8.58 -0.40 -39.02
CA VAL A 42 -9.12 -1.66 -38.46
C VAL A 42 -8.02 -2.20 -37.53
N VAL A 43 -8.35 -2.42 -36.27
CA VAL A 43 -7.42 -2.86 -35.23
C VAL A 43 -7.73 -4.31 -34.88
N PRO A 44 -6.80 -5.24 -35.13
CA PRO A 44 -6.96 -6.60 -34.63
C PRO A 44 -6.92 -6.68 -33.13
N ALA A 45 -7.43 -7.73 -32.52
CA ALA A 45 -7.35 -7.98 -31.10
C ALA A 45 -5.90 -7.88 -30.61
N GLN A 46 -5.68 -7.13 -29.54
CA GLN A 46 -4.38 -6.94 -28.90
C GLN A 46 -4.38 -7.52 -27.49
N SER A 47 -3.21 -7.95 -27.03
CA SER A 47 -2.98 -8.35 -25.64
C SER A 47 -1.85 -7.52 -25.06
N ILE A 48 -2.13 -6.80 -23.98
CA ILE A 48 -1.21 -5.91 -23.29
C ILE A 48 -1.12 -6.40 -21.84
N THR A 49 0.10 -6.65 -21.37
CA THR A 49 0.36 -6.99 -19.98
C THR A 49 1.23 -5.92 -19.34
N ASP A 50 0.91 -5.53 -18.13
CA ASP A 50 1.73 -4.62 -17.35
C ASP A 50 1.60 -4.93 -15.86
N THR A 51 2.45 -4.31 -15.05
CA THR A 51 2.51 -4.44 -13.60
C THR A 51 2.56 -3.07 -12.95
N SER A 52 1.93 -2.94 -11.80
CA SER A 52 2.02 -1.75 -10.97
C SER A 52 1.86 -2.15 -9.51
N SER A 53 1.86 -1.19 -8.59
CA SER A 53 1.80 -1.47 -7.15
C SER A 53 0.89 -0.47 -6.42
N ILE A 54 0.26 -0.96 -5.36
CA ILE A 54 -0.41 -0.14 -4.35
C ILE A 54 0.59 0.07 -3.23
N VAL A 55 0.97 1.32 -2.99
CA VAL A 55 1.87 1.67 -1.88
C VAL A 55 1.04 1.76 -0.60
N LEU A 56 1.42 0.99 0.41
CA LEU A 56 0.89 1.13 1.76
C LEU A 56 1.86 2.03 2.52
N ASP A 57 1.35 3.09 3.16
CA ASP A 57 2.20 4.04 3.88
C ASP A 57 2.86 3.33 5.09
N PRO A 58 4.19 3.10 5.07
CA PRO A 58 4.88 2.31 6.08
C PRO A 58 5.37 3.17 7.25
N SER A 59 4.66 4.24 7.61
CA SER A 59 5.23 5.29 8.46
C SER A 59 5.77 4.82 9.82
N GLU A 60 5.31 3.69 10.36
CA GLU A 60 5.77 3.24 11.70
C GLU A 60 5.71 1.71 11.90
N THR A 61 5.17 0.94 10.95
CA THR A 61 4.96 -0.51 11.13
C THR A 61 5.26 -1.24 9.83
N VAL A 62 6.20 -2.18 9.86
CA VAL A 62 6.48 -3.06 8.73
C VAL A 62 5.60 -4.30 8.86
N VAL A 63 4.70 -4.50 7.91
CA VAL A 63 3.77 -5.63 7.88
C VAL A 63 4.34 -6.73 6.99
N GLU A 64 4.48 -7.94 7.52
CA GLU A 64 4.85 -9.13 6.76
C GLU A 64 3.59 -9.88 6.29
N GLU A 65 2.64 -10.04 7.19
CA GLU A 65 1.37 -10.69 6.90
C GLU A 65 0.25 -10.02 7.72
N ALA A 66 -0.89 -9.78 7.09
CA ALA A 66 -2.06 -9.25 7.78
C ALA A 66 -3.35 -9.91 7.29
N VAL A 67 -4.17 -10.36 8.23
CA VAL A 67 -5.51 -10.90 7.95
C VAL A 67 -6.54 -9.79 8.11
N MET A 68 -7.24 -9.47 7.04
CA MET A 68 -8.28 -8.43 7.07
C MET A 68 -9.56 -8.96 7.72
N SER A 69 -10.07 -8.24 8.73
CA SER A 69 -11.41 -8.47 9.27
C SER A 69 -12.47 -7.66 8.52
N LYS A 70 -12.04 -6.58 7.85
CA LYS A 70 -12.85 -5.71 7.01
C LYS A 70 -11.93 -5.00 6.02
N GLY A 71 -12.45 -4.66 4.86
CA GLY A 71 -11.79 -3.86 3.84
C GLY A 71 -12.59 -3.87 2.54
N ASN A 72 -12.37 -2.88 1.70
CA ASN A 72 -13.00 -2.78 0.40
C ASN A 72 -11.91 -2.54 -0.65
N LEU A 73 -11.81 -3.40 -1.65
CA LEU A 73 -10.99 -3.14 -2.83
C LEU A 73 -11.85 -2.41 -3.85
N GLU A 74 -11.44 -1.21 -4.19
CA GLU A 74 -12.07 -0.36 -5.20
C GLU A 74 -11.20 -0.36 -6.46
N ILE A 75 -11.82 -0.56 -7.61
CA ILE A 75 -11.16 -0.61 -8.90
C ILE A 75 -11.88 0.35 -9.85
N THR A 76 -11.17 1.38 -10.28
CA THR A 76 -11.66 2.31 -11.30
C THR A 76 -10.84 2.14 -12.57
N VAL A 77 -11.51 2.01 -13.69
CA VAL A 77 -10.89 1.88 -15.01
C VAL A 77 -11.27 3.07 -15.86
N THR A 78 -10.29 3.78 -16.36
CA THR A 78 -10.47 4.85 -17.34
C THR A 78 -9.95 4.38 -18.67
N ASN A 79 -10.85 4.12 -19.61
CA ASN A 79 -10.51 3.72 -20.97
C ASN A 79 -10.76 4.87 -21.95
N ASN A 80 -9.69 5.50 -22.39
CA ASN A 80 -9.72 6.56 -23.41
C ASN A 80 -9.52 6.00 -24.83
N LEU A 81 -9.35 4.67 -24.97
CA LEU A 81 -9.29 4.00 -26.27
C LEU A 81 -10.71 3.83 -26.84
N PRO A 82 -10.90 3.94 -28.16
CA PRO A 82 -12.16 3.62 -28.82
C PRO A 82 -12.35 2.08 -29.00
N LEU A 83 -11.80 1.29 -28.08
CA LEU A 83 -11.77 -0.17 -28.12
C LEU A 83 -12.41 -0.73 -26.86
N THR A 84 -13.20 -1.77 -27.03
CA THR A 84 -13.70 -2.60 -25.94
C THR A 84 -12.83 -3.84 -25.77
N GLY A 85 -13.05 -4.61 -24.70
CA GLY A 85 -12.29 -5.83 -24.47
C GLY A 85 -12.55 -6.43 -23.10
N ALA A 86 -11.52 -7.06 -22.54
CA ALA A 86 -11.56 -7.65 -21.21
C ALA A 86 -10.26 -7.31 -20.45
N VAL A 87 -10.39 -7.17 -19.15
CA VAL A 87 -9.25 -7.00 -18.23
C VAL A 87 -9.24 -8.15 -17.24
N ARG A 88 -8.07 -8.73 -17.04
CA ARG A 88 -7.79 -9.65 -15.95
C ARG A 88 -6.81 -8.99 -15.00
N LEU A 89 -7.24 -8.77 -13.77
CA LEU A 89 -6.42 -8.27 -12.67
C LEU A 89 -6.01 -9.44 -11.77
N THR A 90 -4.77 -9.46 -11.33
CA THR A 90 -4.23 -10.42 -10.36
C THR A 90 -3.39 -9.66 -9.34
N ILE A 91 -3.63 -9.90 -8.05
CA ILE A 91 -2.82 -9.38 -6.94
C ILE A 91 -2.24 -10.59 -6.21
N PRO A 92 -0.99 -10.98 -6.50
CA PRO A 92 -0.41 -12.22 -5.95
C PRO A 92 -0.28 -12.23 -4.43
N SER A 93 -0.03 -11.05 -3.85
CA SER A 93 0.13 -10.86 -2.40
C SER A 93 -1.17 -10.86 -1.61
N LEU A 94 -2.33 -10.91 -2.28
CA LEU A 94 -3.65 -11.08 -1.66
C LEU A 94 -4.16 -12.50 -1.91
N TYR A 95 -4.46 -13.24 -0.82
CA TYR A 95 -5.00 -14.60 -0.93
C TYR A 95 -6.10 -14.84 0.09
N PHE A 96 -6.99 -15.80 -0.20
CA PHE A 96 -8.09 -16.17 0.67
C PHE A 96 -7.93 -17.60 1.14
N GLY A 97 -7.76 -17.78 2.46
CA GLY A 97 -7.64 -19.08 3.12
C GLY A 97 -6.29 -19.77 2.90
N SER A 98 -5.86 -20.01 1.66
CA SER A 98 -4.55 -20.59 1.34
C SER A 98 -3.80 -19.75 0.31
N THR A 99 -2.48 -19.81 0.32
CA THR A 99 -1.60 -19.07 -0.59
C THR A 99 -1.85 -19.36 -2.08
N ASP A 100 -2.50 -20.47 -2.41
CA ASP A 100 -2.85 -20.84 -3.78
C ASP A 100 -4.08 -20.09 -4.30
N SER A 101 -4.87 -19.49 -3.41
CA SER A 101 -6.10 -18.75 -3.73
C SER A 101 -5.85 -17.25 -3.87
N THR A 102 -4.90 -16.87 -4.71
CA THR A 102 -4.57 -15.44 -4.95
C THR A 102 -5.73 -14.69 -5.58
N PHE A 103 -5.80 -13.38 -5.29
CA PHE A 103 -6.85 -12.52 -5.84
C PHE A 103 -6.78 -12.44 -7.36
N LYS A 104 -7.91 -12.72 -8.01
CA LYS A 104 -8.10 -12.60 -9.46
C LYS A 104 -9.47 -12.06 -9.76
N GLN A 105 -9.54 -11.01 -10.56
CA GLN A 105 -10.78 -10.39 -11.00
C GLN A 105 -10.76 -10.23 -12.52
N ASN A 106 -11.86 -10.59 -13.18
CA ASN A 106 -12.06 -10.32 -14.60
C ASN A 106 -13.25 -9.36 -14.74
N PHE A 107 -13.13 -8.40 -15.64
CA PHE A 107 -14.18 -7.46 -15.97
C PHE A 107 -14.07 -7.01 -17.43
N ASP A 108 -15.16 -6.53 -17.98
CA ASP A 108 -15.21 -6.03 -19.34
C ASP A 108 -14.57 -4.64 -19.42
N LEU A 109 -13.81 -4.39 -20.47
CA LEU A 109 -13.25 -3.09 -20.78
C LEU A 109 -14.26 -2.32 -21.66
N GLU A 110 -14.91 -1.35 -21.06
CA GLU A 110 -15.83 -0.44 -21.74
C GLU A 110 -15.11 0.79 -22.29
N THR A 111 -15.72 1.52 -23.22
CA THR A 111 -15.13 2.73 -23.86
C THR A 111 -15.35 4.01 -23.05
N SER A 112 -15.23 3.94 -21.72
CA SER A 112 -15.41 5.08 -20.82
C SER A 112 -14.83 4.76 -19.46
N THR A 113 -14.81 5.76 -18.56
CA THR A 113 -14.51 5.52 -17.15
C THR A 113 -15.66 4.74 -16.50
N PHE A 114 -15.32 3.66 -15.82
CA PHE A 114 -16.28 2.84 -15.06
C PHE A 114 -15.62 2.33 -13.77
N THR A 115 -16.43 2.07 -12.78
CA THR A 115 -16.01 1.46 -11.51
C THR A 115 -16.49 0.02 -11.47
N VAL A 116 -15.57 -0.89 -11.21
CA VAL A 116 -15.89 -2.31 -10.97
C VAL A 116 -16.62 -2.41 -9.63
N PRO A 117 -17.61 -3.31 -9.46
CA PRO A 117 -18.23 -3.52 -8.15
C PRO A 117 -17.17 -3.76 -7.06
N THR A 118 -17.31 -3.04 -5.96
CA THR A 118 -16.41 -3.13 -4.81
C THR A 118 -16.31 -4.57 -4.31
N VAL A 119 -15.08 -5.03 -4.05
CA VAL A 119 -14.83 -6.36 -3.51
C VAL A 119 -14.63 -6.28 -2.02
N ASP A 120 -15.42 -7.04 -1.26
CA ASP A 120 -15.24 -7.20 0.18
C ASP A 120 -13.95 -8.01 0.45
N MET A 121 -13.05 -7.43 1.23
CA MET A 121 -11.77 -8.02 1.57
C MET A 121 -11.76 -8.72 2.94
N ALA A 122 -12.92 -8.86 3.61
CA ALA A 122 -12.99 -9.60 4.87
C ALA A 122 -12.53 -11.06 4.70
N GLY A 123 -11.62 -11.49 5.55
CA GLY A 123 -11.02 -12.84 5.52
C GLY A 123 -9.89 -13.02 4.50
N TRP A 124 -9.55 -11.99 3.73
CA TRP A 124 -8.37 -12.03 2.88
C TRP A 124 -7.10 -11.77 3.70
N THR A 125 -6.04 -12.42 3.29
CA THR A 125 -4.70 -12.24 3.85
C THR A 125 -3.85 -11.48 2.86
N MET A 126 -3.14 -10.49 3.35
CA MET A 126 -2.17 -9.69 2.64
C MET A 126 -0.78 -10.09 3.09
N ALA A 127 0.08 -10.52 2.16
CA ALA A 127 1.48 -10.85 2.45
C ALA A 127 2.39 -9.88 1.69
N MET A 128 3.34 -9.28 2.41
CA MET A 128 4.24 -8.27 1.85
C MET A 128 5.69 -8.64 2.12
N ASP A 129 6.59 -8.14 1.30
CA ASP A 129 8.02 -8.25 1.57
C ASP A 129 8.39 -7.24 2.67
N PHE A 130 9.27 -7.67 3.58
CA PHE A 130 9.74 -6.85 4.70
C PHE A 130 10.45 -5.57 4.24
N ALA A 131 11.12 -5.63 3.08
CA ALA A 131 11.85 -4.48 2.52
C ALA A 131 10.94 -3.53 1.75
N ASP A 132 9.84 -4.04 1.19
CA ASP A 132 9.00 -3.34 0.23
C ASP A 132 7.53 -3.42 0.64
N GLN A 133 7.03 -2.37 1.27
CA GLN A 133 5.66 -2.28 1.80
C GLN A 133 4.68 -1.84 0.71
N TYR A 134 4.57 -2.63 -0.34
CA TYR A 134 3.60 -2.43 -1.41
C TYR A 134 2.98 -3.76 -1.88
N LEU A 135 1.80 -3.67 -2.46
CA LEU A 135 1.11 -4.78 -3.10
C LEU A 135 1.25 -4.66 -4.61
N ASP A 136 2.02 -5.57 -5.20
CA ASP A 136 2.12 -5.66 -6.65
C ASP A 136 0.83 -6.20 -7.23
N TYR A 137 0.43 -5.64 -8.36
CA TYR A 137 -0.64 -6.19 -9.17
C TYR A 137 -0.23 -6.29 -10.63
N HIS A 138 -0.76 -7.32 -11.28
CA HIS A 138 -0.55 -7.60 -12.69
C HIS A 138 -1.88 -7.51 -13.41
N TYR A 139 -1.89 -6.90 -14.57
CA TYR A 139 -3.07 -6.90 -15.39
C TYR A 139 -2.78 -7.29 -16.81
N LEU A 140 -3.76 -7.98 -17.41
CA LEU A 140 -3.81 -8.35 -18.83
C LEU A 140 -5.04 -7.69 -19.43
N ILE A 141 -4.83 -6.80 -20.39
CA ILE A 141 -5.88 -6.21 -21.20
C ILE A 141 -5.91 -6.94 -22.55
N THR A 142 -7.07 -7.43 -22.94
CA THR A 142 -7.29 -8.01 -24.28
C THR A 142 -8.36 -7.19 -24.96
N THR A 143 -8.00 -6.48 -26.04
CA THR A 143 -8.97 -5.70 -26.81
C THR A 143 -9.73 -6.58 -27.81
N ALA A 144 -10.96 -6.19 -28.12
CA ALA A 144 -11.72 -6.81 -29.19
C ALA A 144 -11.14 -6.40 -30.55
N ASP A 145 -11.35 -7.29 -31.55
CA ASP A 145 -11.11 -6.98 -32.95
C ASP A 145 -12.17 -5.99 -33.45
N THR A 146 -11.76 -5.02 -34.25
CA THR A 146 -12.69 -4.02 -34.80
C THR A 146 -13.16 -4.35 -36.22
N ASP A 147 -12.63 -5.43 -36.86
CA ASP A 147 -13.01 -5.82 -38.23
C ASP A 147 -14.55 -6.04 -38.36
N PRO A 148 -15.23 -5.48 -39.38
CA PRO A 148 -14.70 -4.70 -40.51
C PRO A 148 -14.60 -3.18 -40.27
N ASN A 149 -14.85 -2.69 -39.05
CA ASN A 149 -14.98 -1.26 -38.78
C ASN A 149 -13.62 -0.63 -38.45
N SER A 150 -13.33 0.52 -39.04
CA SER A 150 -12.18 1.31 -38.64
C SER A 150 -12.50 2.16 -37.41
N VAL A 151 -11.57 2.25 -36.50
CA VAL A 151 -11.60 3.15 -35.34
C VAL A 151 -10.49 4.16 -35.43
N THR A 152 -10.68 5.32 -34.84
CA THR A 152 -9.67 6.35 -34.80
C THR A 152 -8.95 6.30 -33.46
N ILE A 153 -7.63 6.08 -33.52
CA ILE A 153 -6.74 6.04 -32.36
C ILE A 153 -5.84 7.25 -32.37
N SER A 154 -5.67 7.88 -31.21
CA SER A 154 -4.81 9.03 -30.96
C SER A 154 -3.60 8.63 -30.11
N GLN A 155 -2.52 9.39 -30.20
CA GLN A 155 -1.34 9.24 -29.33
C GLN A 155 -1.63 9.43 -27.84
N THR A 156 -2.72 10.12 -27.51
CA THR A 156 -3.14 10.40 -26.14
C THR A 156 -4.08 9.36 -25.56
N ASP A 157 -4.52 8.39 -26.39
CA ASP A 157 -5.41 7.34 -25.93
C ASP A 157 -4.65 6.36 -25.06
N ASN A 158 -5.22 6.06 -23.88
CA ASN A 158 -4.63 5.20 -22.86
C ASN A 158 -5.71 4.42 -22.12
N VAL A 159 -5.30 3.45 -21.35
CA VAL A 159 -6.11 2.79 -20.33
C VAL A 159 -5.39 2.99 -18.98
N GLU A 160 -6.11 3.48 -18.00
CA GLU A 160 -5.66 3.65 -16.64
C GLU A 160 -6.45 2.76 -15.69
N LEU A 161 -5.75 2.03 -14.82
CA LEU A 161 -6.33 1.31 -13.71
C LEU A 161 -5.93 2.01 -12.42
N ASP A 162 -6.92 2.42 -11.64
CA ASP A 162 -6.74 2.97 -10.31
C ASP A 162 -7.30 1.96 -9.29
N LEU A 163 -6.45 1.52 -8.39
CA LEU A 163 -6.77 0.56 -7.34
C LEU A 163 -6.55 1.20 -5.98
N GLY A 164 -7.55 1.08 -5.11
CA GLY A 164 -7.49 1.52 -3.73
C GLY A 164 -8.08 0.47 -2.80
N ILE A 165 -7.51 0.35 -1.60
CA ILE A 165 -8.12 -0.44 -0.52
C ILE A 165 -8.53 0.54 0.57
N THR A 166 -9.81 0.54 0.90
CA THR A 166 -10.40 1.47 1.87
C THR A 166 -11.01 0.72 3.05
N ASP A 167 -11.27 1.42 4.15
CA ASP A 167 -11.90 0.87 5.37
C ASP A 167 -11.20 -0.39 5.91
N ILE A 168 -9.87 -0.41 5.90
CA ILE A 168 -9.09 -1.59 6.30
C ILE A 168 -9.08 -1.74 7.81
N TYR A 169 -9.45 -2.95 8.28
CA TYR A 169 -9.27 -3.40 9.66
C TYR A 169 -8.68 -4.80 9.65
N PHE A 170 -7.74 -5.05 10.54
CA PHE A 170 -7.08 -6.35 10.64
C PHE A 170 -7.58 -7.13 11.87
N SER A 171 -7.68 -8.45 11.75
CA SER A 171 -7.89 -9.39 12.84
C SER A 171 -6.59 -9.97 13.38
N ALA A 172 -5.56 -10.02 12.54
CA ALA A 172 -4.21 -10.45 12.90
C ALA A 172 -3.19 -9.72 12.02
N VAL A 173 -2.05 -9.36 12.59
CA VAL A 173 -0.92 -8.77 11.88
C VAL A 173 0.36 -9.43 12.39
N THR A 174 1.22 -9.81 11.47
CA THR A 174 2.58 -10.24 11.71
C THR A 174 3.52 -9.24 11.06
N GLY A 175 4.54 -8.77 11.80
CA GLY A 175 5.46 -7.77 11.28
C GLY A 175 6.32 -7.16 12.38
N GLN A 176 7.04 -6.10 12.07
CA GLN A 176 7.78 -5.29 13.06
C GLN A 176 6.96 -4.04 13.39
N ILE A 177 6.73 -3.84 14.66
CA ILE A 177 6.12 -2.64 15.21
C ILE A 177 7.25 -1.83 15.82
N GLU A 178 7.38 -0.56 15.44
CA GLU A 178 8.34 0.34 16.08
C GLU A 178 7.97 0.53 17.55
N SER A 179 8.99 0.82 18.38
CA SER A 179 8.79 1.08 19.80
C SER A 179 7.88 2.30 19.99
N GLN A 180 6.78 2.11 20.68
CA GLN A 180 5.83 3.18 21.00
C GLN A 180 5.97 3.53 22.49
N THR A 181 5.88 4.81 22.79
CA THR A 181 5.80 5.28 24.19
C THR A 181 4.38 5.76 24.45
N ILE A 182 3.70 5.09 25.35
CA ILE A 182 2.39 5.48 25.85
C ILE A 182 2.57 6.04 27.25
N ILE A 183 2.04 7.24 27.51
CA ILE A 183 2.09 7.87 28.82
C ILE A 183 0.66 7.92 29.34
N GLU A 184 0.44 7.21 30.43
CA GLU A 184 -0.83 7.21 31.17
C GLU A 184 -0.54 7.66 32.60
N GLY A 185 -1.50 8.29 33.23
CA GLY A 185 -1.38 8.75 34.60
C GLY A 185 -2.71 8.70 35.31
N GLY A 186 -2.69 8.62 36.63
CA GLY A 186 -3.87 8.59 37.46
C GLY A 186 -3.58 8.97 38.90
N ASP A 187 -4.65 8.94 39.69
CA ASP A 187 -4.62 9.31 41.10
C ASP A 187 -5.11 8.15 41.98
N ILE A 188 -4.41 7.94 43.09
CA ILE A 188 -4.84 7.03 44.16
C ILE A 188 -5.17 7.91 45.38
N ASN A 189 -6.46 7.96 45.75
CA ASN A 189 -6.89 8.72 46.94
C ASN A 189 -6.49 7.98 48.22
N ILE A 190 -5.90 8.73 49.16
CA ILE A 190 -5.58 8.20 50.49
C ILE A 190 -6.82 8.42 51.34
N GLU A 191 -7.54 7.34 51.65
CA GLU A 191 -8.67 7.40 52.57
C GLU A 191 -8.16 7.51 54.02
N SER A 192 -8.20 8.69 54.60
CA SER A 192 -7.81 8.95 55.96
C SER A 192 -8.75 10.00 56.58
N GLU A 193 -9.16 9.76 57.84
CA GLU A 193 -9.88 10.77 58.64
C GLU A 193 -9.01 11.93 59.01
N SER A 194 -7.69 11.79 58.91
CA SER A 194 -6.67 12.79 59.25
C SER A 194 -5.88 13.23 58.05
N GLN A 195 -5.57 14.52 57.98
CA GLN A 195 -4.68 15.03 56.92
C GLN A 195 -3.27 14.63 57.22
N ILE A 196 -2.66 13.85 56.37
CA ILE A 196 -1.25 13.39 56.43
C ILE A 196 -0.38 14.43 55.76
N GLN A 197 0.56 15.01 56.46
CA GLN A 197 1.60 15.84 55.86
C GLN A 197 2.80 14.99 55.41
N SER A 198 3.20 14.03 56.24
CA SER A 198 4.22 13.06 55.95
C SER A 198 4.07 11.87 56.90
N ALA A 199 4.34 10.69 56.43
CA ALA A 199 4.32 9.46 57.22
C ALA A 199 5.35 8.45 56.68
N THR A 200 6.20 7.93 57.60
CA THR A 200 7.12 6.85 57.24
C THR A 200 6.37 5.51 57.23
N ILE A 201 6.41 4.80 56.14
CA ILE A 201 5.80 3.49 55.99
C ILE A 201 6.70 2.42 56.59
N SER A 202 6.27 1.83 57.72
CA SER A 202 7.06 0.79 58.41
C SER A 202 6.87 -0.58 57.81
N ASP A 203 5.67 -0.83 57.18
CA ASP A 203 5.33 -2.06 56.52
C ASP A 203 4.21 -1.77 55.52
N GLY A 204 4.21 -2.46 54.42
CA GLY A 204 3.18 -2.34 53.36
C GLY A 204 3.72 -2.69 52.00
N GLN A 205 2.80 -2.93 51.07
CA GLN A 205 3.10 -3.23 49.68
C GLN A 205 2.08 -2.58 48.75
N MET A 206 2.50 -2.36 47.54
CA MET A 206 1.64 -1.99 46.42
C MET A 206 1.54 -3.18 45.49
N ASP A 207 0.36 -3.69 45.25
CA ASP A 207 0.09 -4.73 44.28
C ASP A 207 -0.30 -4.07 42.96
N LEU A 208 0.42 -4.41 41.90
CA LEU A 208 0.19 -3.88 40.57
C LEU A 208 -0.09 -5.03 39.60
N VAL A 209 -1.20 -4.96 38.89
CA VAL A 209 -1.56 -5.92 37.86
C VAL A 209 -1.63 -5.19 36.52
N ILE A 210 -0.81 -5.65 35.57
CA ILE A 210 -0.75 -5.07 34.22
C ILE A 210 -1.09 -6.15 33.21
N SER A 211 -2.07 -5.91 32.35
CA SER A 211 -2.40 -6.79 31.23
C SER A 211 -1.74 -6.29 29.98
N ASN A 212 -0.83 -7.09 29.42
CA ASN A 212 -0.19 -6.83 28.14
C ASN A 212 -0.85 -7.70 27.06
N ASN A 213 -1.65 -7.07 26.20
CA ASN A 213 -2.32 -7.74 25.08
C ASN A 213 -1.52 -7.64 23.76
N ILE A 214 -0.28 -7.15 23.83
CA ILE A 214 0.65 -7.08 22.71
C ILE A 214 1.41 -8.41 22.63
N GLY A 215 1.70 -8.87 21.41
CA GLY A 215 2.40 -10.17 21.20
C GLY A 215 3.86 -10.19 21.63
N GLY A 216 4.43 -9.08 22.16
CA GLY A 216 5.80 -8.95 22.63
C GLY A 216 5.91 -8.41 24.05
N ALA A 217 7.07 -8.57 24.68
CA ALA A 217 7.36 -7.94 25.97
C ALA A 217 7.47 -6.41 25.83
N ALA A 218 7.09 -5.70 26.90
CA ALA A 218 7.20 -4.24 26.97
C ALA A 218 7.81 -3.82 28.32
N ASP A 219 8.45 -2.68 28.35
CA ASP A 219 8.93 -2.09 29.59
C ASP A 219 7.97 -0.96 30.03
N VAL A 220 7.51 -1.03 31.28
CA VAL A 220 6.66 -0.02 31.89
C VAL A 220 7.45 0.69 32.99
N GLN A 221 7.66 1.99 32.84
CA GLN A 221 8.20 2.83 33.89
C GLN A 221 7.06 3.31 34.79
N LEU A 222 7.07 2.91 36.05
CA LEU A 222 6.15 3.38 37.07
C LEU A 222 6.84 4.44 37.94
N THR A 223 6.23 5.63 38.00
CA THR A 223 6.71 6.73 38.83
C THR A 223 5.63 7.14 39.81
N VAL A 224 5.93 7.21 41.12
CA VAL A 224 5.04 7.73 42.18
C VAL A 224 5.82 8.72 43.00
N PRO A 225 5.78 10.03 42.68
CA PRO A 225 6.60 11.05 43.31
C PRO A 225 6.38 11.21 44.83
N GLU A 226 5.17 10.92 45.32
CA GLU A 226 4.75 11.07 46.70
C GLU A 226 5.25 9.94 47.61
N LEU A 227 5.79 8.87 47.06
CA LEU A 227 6.46 7.79 47.78
C LEU A 227 7.99 8.04 47.75
N VAL A 228 8.53 8.65 48.76
CA VAL A 228 9.91 9.12 48.75
C VAL A 228 10.80 8.22 49.60
N ARG A 229 11.91 7.77 49.06
CA ARG A 229 12.97 7.07 49.78
C ARG A 229 14.33 7.64 49.39
N ASP A 230 15.18 7.94 50.36
CA ASP A 230 16.51 8.54 50.15
C ASP A 230 16.46 9.86 49.34
N GLY A 231 15.36 10.61 49.47
CA GLY A 231 15.14 11.89 48.78
C GLY A 231 14.69 11.80 47.35
N ALA A 232 14.38 10.61 46.85
CA ALA A 232 13.83 10.38 45.50
C ALA A 232 12.47 9.72 45.58
N GLY A 233 11.56 10.11 44.68
CA GLY A 233 10.29 9.45 44.51
C GLY A 233 10.44 8.03 43.98
N LEU A 234 9.45 7.19 44.18
CA LEU A 234 9.42 5.85 43.59
C LEU A 234 9.50 5.97 42.06
N ASP A 235 10.49 5.36 41.49
CA ASP A 235 10.71 5.25 40.05
C ASP A 235 11.30 3.87 39.78
N THR A 236 10.56 3.05 39.02
CA THR A 236 10.97 1.68 38.72
C THR A 236 10.53 1.28 37.32
N VAL A 237 11.32 0.42 36.67
CA VAL A 237 10.98 -0.17 35.38
C VAL A 237 10.61 -1.63 35.58
N LEU A 238 9.47 -2.02 35.03
CA LEU A 238 8.90 -3.36 35.07
C LEU A 238 8.84 -3.90 33.64
N THR A 239 9.46 -5.05 33.39
CA THR A 239 9.31 -5.73 32.10
C THR A 239 8.06 -6.62 32.15
N ILE A 240 7.10 -6.35 31.29
CA ILE A 240 5.83 -7.07 31.22
C ILE A 240 5.79 -8.01 30.00
N ASP A 241 5.61 -9.28 30.25
CA ASP A 241 5.40 -10.30 29.21
C ASP A 241 3.97 -10.24 28.67
N PRO A 242 3.69 -10.83 27.50
CA PRO A 242 2.31 -10.98 27.01
C PRO A 242 1.42 -11.70 28.02
N GLY A 243 0.22 -11.16 28.25
CA GLY A 243 -0.75 -11.66 29.22
C GLY A 243 -0.83 -10.82 30.49
N GLU A 244 -1.32 -11.43 31.58
CA GLU A 244 -1.45 -10.77 32.88
C GLU A 244 -0.17 -10.89 33.69
N ASN A 245 0.36 -9.76 34.17
CA ASN A 245 1.58 -9.64 34.95
C ASN A 245 1.28 -9.03 36.30
N GLY A 246 1.68 -9.69 37.38
CA GLY A 246 1.52 -9.21 38.76
C GLY A 246 2.86 -8.82 39.37
N TYR A 247 2.93 -7.62 39.98
CA TYR A 247 4.12 -7.10 40.67
C TYR A 247 3.76 -6.68 42.07
N ILE A 248 4.70 -6.91 42.98
CA ILE A 248 4.62 -6.47 44.36
C ILE A 248 5.76 -5.49 44.61
N ILE A 249 5.42 -4.26 44.95
CA ILE A 249 6.37 -3.21 45.32
C ILE A 249 6.30 -3.02 46.82
N VAL A 250 7.41 -3.35 47.51
CA VAL A 250 7.52 -3.21 48.96
C VAL A 250 7.68 -1.75 49.31
N LEU A 251 6.79 -1.21 50.14
CA LEU A 251 6.74 0.19 50.53
C LEU A 251 7.45 0.47 51.86
N ALA A 252 7.88 -0.54 52.59
CA ALA A 252 8.61 -0.37 53.82
C ALA A 252 9.86 0.53 53.64
N GLY A 253 9.99 1.56 54.45
CA GLY A 253 11.07 2.54 54.38
C GLY A 253 10.84 3.69 53.39
N TYR A 254 9.69 3.75 52.76
CA TYR A 254 9.28 4.96 52.04
C TYR A 254 8.58 5.96 52.96
N ASP A 255 8.80 7.22 52.73
CA ASP A 255 8.03 8.31 53.31
C ASP A 255 6.89 8.67 52.36
N LEU A 256 5.65 8.60 52.82
CA LEU A 256 4.46 9.07 52.14
C LEU A 256 4.37 10.59 52.30
N GLN A 257 4.38 11.31 51.21
CA GLN A 257 4.31 12.78 51.15
C GLN A 257 3.22 13.19 50.15
N PRO A 258 1.93 13.21 50.54
CA PRO A 258 0.86 13.59 49.63
C PRO A 258 1.05 14.97 49.00
N VAL A 259 0.45 15.23 47.85
CA VAL A 259 0.61 16.47 47.09
C VAL A 259 0.39 17.71 47.95
N SER A 260 -0.59 17.69 48.87
CA SER A 260 -0.83 18.72 49.88
C SER A 260 -1.73 18.21 50.99
N LEU A 261 -1.84 18.99 52.10
CA LEU A 261 -2.79 18.68 53.17
C LEU A 261 -4.25 18.68 52.71
N ALA A 262 -4.57 19.46 51.69
CA ALA A 262 -5.92 19.52 51.13
C ALA A 262 -6.17 18.45 50.04
N ASP A 263 -5.09 17.89 49.49
CA ASP A 263 -5.13 16.93 48.39
C ASP A 263 -4.36 15.68 48.78
N GLN A 264 -5.07 14.74 49.40
CA GLN A 264 -4.51 13.51 49.99
C GLN A 264 -4.53 12.40 48.92
N ARG A 265 -3.66 12.52 47.89
CA ARG A 265 -3.55 11.53 46.80
C ARG A 265 -2.11 11.22 46.48
N LEU A 266 -1.92 10.10 45.88
CA LEU A 266 -0.70 9.73 45.15
C LEU A 266 -0.98 9.87 43.65
N THR A 267 -0.01 10.33 42.89
CA THR A 267 -0.10 10.40 41.43
C THR A 267 0.81 9.34 40.83
N TYR A 268 0.45 8.82 39.68
CA TYR A 268 1.30 7.89 38.95
C TYR A 268 1.25 8.14 37.45
#